data_0d496081838217425638b1c2aa5c93d5
#
_entry.id   0d496081838217425638b1c2aa5c93d5
#
_cell.length_a   1.000
_cell.length_b   1.000
_cell.length_c   1.000
_cell.angle_alpha   90.00
_cell.angle_beta   90.00
_cell.angle_gamma   90.00
#
_symmetry.space_group_name_H-M   'P 1'
#
loop_
_entity.id
_entity.type
_entity.pdbx_description
1 polymer ?
#
loop_
_entity_poly.entity_id
_entity_poly.type
_entity_poly.pdbx_seq_one_letter_code
_entity_poly.pdbx_strand_id
1 'polypeptide(L)'
;MSPTTALLPSLWLRAACCLVVLSLGACAHAPQRNPLAQWVPSPNYDTRRPILIVLHFTDQHSVQQSLSTLRGRNSGGRVSAHYLIGDDGQRYQLVSDDQRAWHGGAGRWGTITDINSASIGIELDNDGSEPFASAQIDSLLVLLDDLCTRLRIPRTQIVGHEDVAPTRKNDPGPLFPWKR
;
A
#
# COMPACT_ATOMS: atom_id res chain seq x y z
N MET A 1 22.58 -20.83 74.88
CA MET A 1 21.82 -21.48 73.77
C MET A 1 21.08 -20.39 73.03
N SER A 2 21.62 -19.88 71.92
CA SER A 2 21.03 -18.83 71.08
C SER A 2 20.36 -19.45 69.85
N PRO A 3 19.18 -19.06 69.48
CA PRO A 3 18.54 -19.56 68.24
C PRO A 3 19.04 -18.83 67.00
N THR A 4 19.47 -19.58 66.02
CA THR A 4 19.87 -19.13 64.67
C THR A 4 18.62 -18.76 63.86
N THR A 5 18.49 -17.49 63.52
CA THR A 5 17.45 -17.01 62.60
C THR A 5 17.87 -17.24 61.16
N ALA A 6 17.20 -18.16 60.45
CA ALA A 6 17.37 -18.38 59.04
C ALA A 6 16.65 -17.27 58.21
N LEU A 7 17.38 -16.49 57.45
CA LEU A 7 16.87 -15.50 56.51
C LEU A 7 16.34 -16.23 55.24
N LEU A 8 15.02 -16.15 55.04
CA LEU A 8 14.37 -16.56 53.79
C LEU A 8 14.69 -15.55 52.69
N PRO A 9 15.17 -15.94 51.49
CA PRO A 9 15.39 -15.05 50.39
C PRO A 9 14.04 -14.57 49.82
N SER A 10 13.91 -13.25 49.70
CA SER A 10 12.70 -12.52 49.39
C SER A 10 12.09 -12.93 48.05
N LEU A 11 10.81 -13.30 48.08
CA LEU A 11 9.93 -13.53 46.92
C LEU A 11 9.87 -12.32 45.94
N TRP A 12 10.33 -11.15 46.36
CA TRP A 12 10.32 -9.92 45.55
C TRP A 12 11.30 -9.91 44.39
N LEU A 13 12.42 -10.65 44.44
CA LEU A 13 13.41 -10.70 43.38
C LEU A 13 12.92 -11.54 42.19
N ARG A 14 12.03 -12.49 42.39
CA ARG A 14 11.46 -13.34 41.32
C ARG A 14 10.34 -12.66 40.55
N ALA A 15 9.60 -11.77 41.18
CA ALA A 15 8.54 -10.98 40.54
C ALA A 15 9.10 -9.89 39.61
N ALA A 16 10.24 -9.28 39.94
CA ALA A 16 10.88 -8.26 39.12
C ALA A 16 11.47 -8.82 37.81
N CYS A 17 12.00 -10.07 37.81
CA CYS A 17 12.49 -10.71 36.58
C CYS A 17 11.38 -11.08 35.58
N CYS A 18 10.18 -11.45 36.04
CA CYS A 18 9.05 -11.78 35.16
C CYS A 18 8.43 -10.56 34.48
N LEU A 19 8.51 -9.38 35.08
CA LEU A 19 7.99 -8.13 34.49
C LEU A 19 8.87 -7.55 33.37
N VAL A 20 10.18 -7.81 33.40
CA VAL A 20 11.13 -7.34 32.37
C VAL A 20 11.05 -8.19 31.09
N VAL A 21 10.66 -9.47 31.19
CA VAL A 21 10.56 -10.36 30.01
C VAL A 21 9.28 -10.13 29.21
N LEU A 22 8.22 -9.57 29.81
CA LEU A 22 6.95 -9.28 29.11
C LEU A 22 6.96 -7.99 28.29
N SER A 23 7.99 -7.14 28.40
CA SER A 23 8.09 -5.88 27.65
C SER A 23 8.88 -5.99 26.33
N LEU A 24 9.46 -7.14 26.01
CA LEU A 24 10.29 -7.35 24.81
C LEU A 24 9.53 -8.00 23.62
N GLY A 25 8.23 -8.26 23.75
CA GLY A 25 7.46 -9.04 22.78
C GLY A 25 6.57 -8.26 21.79
N ALA A 26 6.58 -6.94 21.78
CA ALA A 26 5.64 -6.16 20.95
C ALA A 26 6.35 -5.17 20.00
N CYS A 27 7.35 -5.63 19.24
CA CYS A 27 7.69 -4.99 17.98
C CYS A 27 6.77 -5.54 16.87
N ALA A 28 5.45 -5.44 17.05
CA ALA A 28 4.54 -5.45 15.93
C ALA A 28 4.89 -4.22 15.08
N HIS A 29 5.49 -4.42 13.91
CA HIS A 29 5.73 -3.34 12.97
C HIS A 29 4.37 -2.72 12.66
N ALA A 30 4.13 -1.52 13.19
CA ALA A 30 2.95 -0.75 12.81
C ALA A 30 2.97 -0.61 11.28
N PRO A 31 1.82 -0.79 10.59
CA PRO A 31 1.76 -0.67 9.13
C PRO A 31 2.41 0.63 8.71
N GLN A 32 3.36 0.58 7.76
CA GLN A 32 4.02 1.78 7.24
C GLN A 32 3.01 2.66 6.53
N ARG A 33 2.63 3.76 7.18
CA ARG A 33 1.72 4.77 6.63
C ARG A 33 2.55 5.87 5.98
N ASN A 34 2.16 6.26 4.77
CA ASN A 34 2.78 7.39 4.09
C ASN A 34 2.22 8.70 4.66
N PRO A 35 3.06 9.62 5.19
CA PRO A 35 2.60 10.89 5.75
C PRO A 35 2.01 11.83 4.68
N LEU A 36 2.25 11.58 3.38
CA LEU A 36 1.73 12.36 2.26
C LEU A 36 0.29 12.00 1.86
N ALA A 37 -0.33 10.98 2.49
CA ALA A 37 -1.64 10.46 2.10
C ALA A 37 -2.57 10.30 3.31
N GLN A 38 -3.86 10.58 3.11
CA GLN A 38 -4.88 10.25 4.10
C GLN A 38 -5.05 8.73 4.20
N TRP A 39 -4.93 8.17 5.41
CA TRP A 39 -5.13 6.76 5.65
C TRP A 39 -6.61 6.38 5.62
N VAL A 40 -7.01 5.59 4.62
CA VAL A 40 -8.38 5.05 4.46
C VAL A 40 -8.27 3.54 4.24
N PRO A 41 -8.26 2.71 5.31
CA PRO A 41 -7.89 1.30 5.22
C PRO A 41 -8.85 0.46 4.37
N SER A 42 -8.28 -0.42 3.54
CA SER A 42 -8.96 -1.52 2.87
C SER A 42 -8.72 -2.82 3.66
N PRO A 43 -9.72 -3.72 3.83
CA PRO A 43 -9.52 -5.05 4.42
C PRO A 43 -8.88 -6.07 3.45
N ASN A 44 -8.64 -5.69 2.19
CA ASN A 44 -8.21 -6.58 1.11
C ASN A 44 -6.70 -6.48 0.87
N TYR A 45 -5.87 -7.15 1.67
CA TYR A 45 -4.41 -7.15 1.54
C TYR A 45 -3.76 -8.45 2.07
N ASP A 46 -2.50 -8.70 1.64
CA ASP A 46 -1.56 -9.69 2.17
C ASP A 46 -0.16 -9.05 2.32
N THR A 47 0.80 -9.72 2.97
CA THR A 47 2.18 -9.23 3.11
C THR A 47 3.01 -9.47 1.84
N ARG A 48 3.97 -8.55 1.50
CA ARG A 48 4.81 -8.64 0.30
C ARG A 48 5.96 -7.62 0.31
N ARG A 49 6.84 -7.62 -0.73
CA ARG A 49 7.89 -6.62 -0.98
C ARG A 49 7.76 -6.07 -2.41
N PRO A 50 7.46 -4.76 -2.60
CA PRO A 50 7.29 -4.18 -3.93
C PRO A 50 8.62 -3.88 -4.61
N ILE A 51 8.66 -4.08 -5.94
CA ILE A 51 9.76 -3.74 -6.84
C ILE A 51 9.27 -3.05 -8.12
N LEU A 52 7.96 -2.80 -8.22
CA LEU A 52 7.25 -2.24 -9.37
C LEU A 52 6.17 -1.28 -8.91
N ILE A 53 5.82 -0.27 -9.70
CA ILE A 53 4.64 0.58 -9.51
C ILE A 53 3.75 0.43 -10.73
N VAL A 54 2.46 0.15 -10.53
CA VAL A 54 1.46 0.03 -11.60
C VAL A 54 0.44 1.15 -11.46
N LEU A 55 0.27 1.92 -12.54
CA LEU A 55 -0.67 3.02 -12.63
C LEU A 55 -1.98 2.53 -13.28
N HIS A 56 -3.10 3.02 -12.72
CA HIS A 56 -4.45 2.71 -13.14
C HIS A 56 -5.28 3.98 -13.29
N PHE A 57 -6.36 3.92 -14.06
CA PHE A 57 -7.53 4.77 -13.82
C PHE A 57 -8.65 3.92 -13.20
N THR A 58 -9.53 4.57 -12.42
CA THR A 58 -10.55 3.87 -11.62
C THR A 58 -11.73 3.34 -12.42
N ASP A 59 -11.99 3.87 -13.63
CA ASP A 59 -13.22 3.66 -14.40
C ASP A 59 -14.47 3.99 -13.56
N GLN A 60 -14.39 5.09 -12.79
CA GLN A 60 -15.41 5.58 -11.85
C GLN A 60 -15.62 7.08 -12.06
N HIS A 61 -16.73 7.61 -11.52
CA HIS A 61 -17.12 9.00 -11.69
C HIS A 61 -16.94 9.87 -10.44
N SER A 62 -16.38 9.31 -9.36
CA SER A 62 -16.05 10.06 -8.14
C SER A 62 -15.15 9.30 -7.20
N VAL A 63 -14.35 10.05 -6.43
CA VAL A 63 -13.49 9.54 -5.36
C VAL A 63 -14.26 8.67 -4.35
N GLN A 64 -15.51 9.05 -4.00
CA GLN A 64 -16.33 8.29 -3.04
C GLN A 64 -16.71 6.92 -3.61
N GLN A 65 -17.06 6.86 -4.90
CA GLN A 65 -17.34 5.60 -5.59
C GLN A 65 -16.10 4.72 -5.68
N SER A 66 -14.97 5.31 -6.05
CA SER A 66 -13.66 4.65 -6.13
C SER A 66 -13.22 4.08 -4.77
N LEU A 67 -13.33 4.86 -3.69
CA LEU A 67 -13.06 4.40 -2.33
C LEU A 67 -13.99 3.25 -1.90
N SER A 68 -15.26 3.31 -2.25
CA SER A 68 -16.22 2.24 -1.95
C SER A 68 -15.84 0.94 -2.66
N THR A 69 -15.49 1.01 -3.94
CA THR A 69 -15.06 -0.14 -4.75
C THR A 69 -13.76 -0.75 -4.23
N LEU A 70 -12.72 0.08 -3.99
CA LEU A 70 -11.40 -0.37 -3.56
C LEU A 70 -11.34 -0.91 -2.12
N ARG A 71 -12.36 -0.66 -1.30
CA ARG A 71 -12.52 -1.20 0.05
C ARG A 71 -13.52 -2.35 0.12
N GLY A 72 -14.20 -2.64 -0.97
CA GLY A 72 -15.26 -3.63 -1.06
C GLY A 72 -15.02 -4.66 -2.15
N ARG A 73 -15.93 -4.66 -3.12
CA ARG A 73 -15.97 -5.61 -4.24
C ARG A 73 -16.49 -4.91 -5.48
N ASN A 74 -16.03 -5.35 -6.65
CA ASN A 74 -16.67 -5.10 -7.93
C ASN A 74 -17.25 -6.40 -8.52
N SER A 75 -17.72 -6.37 -9.76
CA SER A 75 -18.25 -7.55 -10.48
C SER A 75 -17.21 -8.68 -10.63
N GLY A 76 -15.91 -8.35 -10.64
CA GLY A 76 -14.80 -9.30 -10.73
C GLY A 76 -14.34 -9.87 -9.37
N GLY A 77 -14.93 -9.44 -8.24
CA GLY A 77 -14.58 -9.89 -6.91
C GLY A 77 -14.03 -8.79 -6.01
N ARG A 78 -13.17 -9.17 -5.06
CA ARG A 78 -12.48 -8.23 -4.17
C ARG A 78 -11.35 -7.53 -4.92
N VAL A 79 -11.28 -6.21 -4.77
CA VAL A 79 -10.22 -5.36 -5.33
C VAL A 79 -9.72 -4.38 -4.29
N SER A 80 -8.48 -3.94 -4.44
CA SER A 80 -7.88 -2.87 -3.63
C SER A 80 -6.68 -2.31 -4.36
N ALA A 81 -6.29 -1.08 -4.03
CA ALA A 81 -5.02 -0.47 -4.43
C ALA A 81 -4.30 0.05 -3.19
N HIS A 82 -3.01 0.39 -3.33
CA HIS A 82 -2.26 1.01 -2.23
C HIS A 82 -2.68 2.46 -2.08
N TYR A 83 -2.83 3.16 -3.21
CA TYR A 83 -3.18 4.57 -3.25
C TYR A 83 -4.31 4.83 -4.23
N LEU A 84 -5.11 5.86 -3.92
CA LEU A 84 -6.04 6.53 -4.81
C LEU A 84 -5.71 8.02 -4.79
N ILE A 85 -5.70 8.68 -5.96
CA ILE A 85 -5.54 10.12 -6.10
C ILE A 85 -6.78 10.68 -6.79
N GLY A 86 -7.45 11.62 -6.13
CA GLY A 86 -8.58 12.35 -6.69
C GLY A 86 -8.17 13.36 -7.77
N ASP A 87 -9.10 13.84 -8.56
CA ASP A 87 -8.92 14.90 -9.55
C ASP A 87 -8.44 16.23 -8.92
N ASP A 88 -8.80 16.46 -7.66
CA ASP A 88 -8.33 17.57 -6.82
C ASP A 88 -6.89 17.40 -6.30
N GLY A 89 -6.25 16.26 -6.58
CA GLY A 89 -4.92 15.90 -6.09
C GLY A 89 -4.86 15.34 -4.67
N GLN A 90 -6.01 15.16 -3.98
CA GLN A 90 -6.03 14.52 -2.67
C GLN A 90 -5.58 13.06 -2.77
N ARG A 91 -4.61 12.65 -1.95
CA ARG A 91 -4.08 11.29 -1.87
C ARG A 91 -4.70 10.52 -0.72
N TYR A 92 -5.12 9.29 -1.00
CA TYR A 92 -5.64 8.33 -0.03
C TYR A 92 -4.75 7.10 -0.04
N GLN A 93 -4.29 6.63 1.12
CA GLN A 93 -3.63 5.35 1.26
C GLN A 93 -4.62 4.33 1.85
N LEU A 94 -4.86 3.23 1.14
CA LEU A 94 -5.83 2.20 1.52
C LEU A 94 -5.14 0.93 2.06
N VAL A 95 -3.96 0.60 1.53
CA VAL A 95 -3.15 -0.56 1.90
C VAL A 95 -1.73 -0.08 2.19
N SER A 96 -1.08 -0.63 3.23
CA SER A 96 0.32 -0.34 3.52
C SER A 96 1.24 -0.81 2.40
N ASP A 97 2.39 -0.14 2.22
CA ASP A 97 3.32 -0.45 1.12
C ASP A 97 3.96 -1.83 1.23
N ASP A 98 4.06 -2.38 2.44
CA ASP A 98 4.58 -3.72 2.74
C ASP A 98 3.51 -4.82 2.66
N GLN A 99 2.25 -4.46 2.39
CA GLN A 99 1.13 -5.36 2.26
C GLN A 99 0.69 -5.50 0.81
N ARG A 100 0.14 -6.67 0.43
CA ARG A 100 -0.30 -6.97 -0.92
C ARG A 100 -1.71 -6.44 -1.17
N ALA A 101 -1.87 -5.46 -2.06
CA ALA A 101 -3.17 -5.05 -2.59
C ALA A 101 -3.56 -5.89 -3.81
N TRP A 102 -4.85 -5.88 -4.21
CA TRP A 102 -5.39 -6.67 -5.32
C TRP A 102 -5.86 -5.74 -6.45
N HIS A 103 -4.90 -5.30 -7.30
CA HIS A 103 -5.13 -4.34 -8.40
C HIS A 103 -4.69 -4.83 -9.77
N GLY A 104 -3.61 -5.65 -9.84
CA GLY A 104 -3.00 -6.05 -11.12
C GLY A 104 -3.67 -7.26 -11.78
N GLY A 105 -4.23 -8.17 -10.96
CA GLY A 105 -4.81 -9.42 -11.48
C GLY A 105 -3.79 -10.28 -12.22
N ALA A 106 -4.24 -11.06 -13.20
CA ALA A 106 -3.36 -11.83 -14.08
C ALA A 106 -2.60 -10.89 -15.02
N GLY A 107 -1.28 -10.99 -15.05
CA GLY A 107 -0.41 -10.14 -15.86
C GLY A 107 1.05 -10.62 -15.82
N ARG A 108 1.92 -9.89 -16.54
CA ARG A 108 3.35 -10.19 -16.59
C ARG A 108 4.16 -8.91 -16.82
N TRP A 109 5.28 -8.78 -16.09
CA TRP A 109 6.31 -7.79 -16.35
C TRP A 109 7.68 -8.46 -16.34
N GLY A 110 8.30 -8.66 -17.50
CA GLY A 110 9.51 -9.49 -17.63
C GLY A 110 9.26 -10.91 -17.11
N THR A 111 9.95 -11.32 -16.06
CA THR A 111 9.78 -12.63 -15.40
C THR A 111 8.75 -12.62 -14.26
N ILE A 112 8.24 -11.43 -13.89
CA ILE A 112 7.27 -11.27 -12.81
C ILE A 112 5.87 -11.64 -13.31
N THR A 113 5.20 -12.58 -12.64
CA THR A 113 3.84 -13.04 -12.97
C THR A 113 2.83 -12.77 -11.85
N ASP A 114 3.27 -12.62 -10.60
CA ASP A 114 2.43 -12.15 -9.48
C ASP A 114 2.58 -10.63 -9.33
N ILE A 115 1.84 -9.91 -10.16
CA ILE A 115 1.87 -8.44 -10.20
C ILE A 115 1.47 -7.84 -8.86
N ASN A 116 0.43 -8.39 -8.20
CA ASN A 116 -0.05 -7.88 -6.91
C ASN A 116 1.01 -7.95 -5.81
N SER A 117 1.78 -9.04 -5.74
CA SER A 117 2.85 -9.18 -4.75
C SER A 117 4.08 -8.33 -5.08
N ALA A 118 4.33 -8.07 -6.35
CA ALA A 118 5.53 -7.37 -6.82
C ALA A 118 5.38 -5.84 -6.89
N SER A 119 4.14 -5.28 -6.81
CA SER A 119 3.92 -3.88 -7.16
C SER A 119 3.16 -3.06 -6.10
N ILE A 120 3.36 -1.74 -6.16
CA ILE A 120 2.45 -0.72 -5.62
C ILE A 120 1.42 -0.40 -6.71
N GLY A 121 0.12 -0.53 -6.44
CA GLY A 121 -0.94 -0.05 -7.32
C GLY A 121 -1.38 1.35 -6.92
N ILE A 122 -1.42 2.26 -7.90
CA ILE A 122 -1.91 3.63 -7.74
C ILE A 122 -3.07 3.84 -8.69
N GLU A 123 -4.24 4.12 -8.15
CA GLU A 123 -5.45 4.46 -8.89
C GLU A 123 -5.56 5.98 -9.03
N LEU A 124 -5.91 6.44 -10.20
CA LEU A 124 -6.25 7.84 -10.49
C LEU A 124 -7.75 7.91 -10.73
N ASP A 125 -8.45 8.75 -9.97
CA ASP A 125 -9.91 8.94 -10.16
C ASP A 125 -10.16 9.59 -11.51
N ASN A 126 -10.59 8.77 -12.47
CA ASN A 126 -10.82 9.15 -13.87
C ASN A 126 -11.61 8.02 -14.55
N ASP A 127 -12.49 8.33 -15.45
CA ASP A 127 -13.31 7.36 -16.20
C ASP A 127 -12.65 6.86 -17.50
N GLY A 128 -11.42 7.34 -17.80
CA GLY A 128 -10.65 6.99 -18.99
C GLY A 128 -11.06 7.73 -20.26
N SER A 129 -12.09 8.59 -20.22
CA SER A 129 -12.62 9.34 -21.37
C SER A 129 -12.13 10.79 -21.43
N GLU A 130 -11.54 11.31 -20.37
CA GLU A 130 -11.08 12.69 -20.23
C GLU A 130 -9.60 12.78 -19.84
N PRO A 131 -8.93 13.93 -20.12
CA PRO A 131 -7.57 14.18 -19.65
C PRO A 131 -7.50 14.20 -18.12
N PHE A 132 -6.41 13.69 -17.55
CA PHE A 132 -6.14 13.76 -16.13
C PHE A 132 -5.94 15.21 -15.66
N ALA A 133 -6.53 15.57 -14.53
CA ALA A 133 -6.42 16.91 -13.96
C ALA A 133 -4.95 17.22 -13.60
N SER A 134 -4.52 18.48 -13.81
CA SER A 134 -3.15 18.89 -13.50
C SER A 134 -2.81 18.69 -12.03
N ALA A 135 -3.73 18.99 -11.09
CA ALA A 135 -3.54 18.79 -9.66
C ALA A 135 -3.32 17.30 -9.32
N GLN A 136 -4.05 16.40 -10.00
CA GLN A 136 -3.90 14.95 -9.84
C GLN A 136 -2.52 14.46 -10.29
N ILE A 137 -2.05 14.92 -11.46
CA ILE A 137 -0.73 14.54 -11.99
C ILE A 137 0.40 15.13 -11.15
N ASP A 138 0.30 16.40 -10.71
CA ASP A 138 1.31 16.99 -9.82
C ASP A 138 1.39 16.23 -8.49
N SER A 139 0.24 15.83 -7.95
CA SER A 139 0.15 14.99 -6.76
C SER A 139 0.76 13.60 -6.96
N LEU A 140 0.49 12.97 -8.12
CA LEU A 140 1.09 11.69 -8.51
C LEU A 140 2.62 11.77 -8.56
N LEU A 141 3.19 12.82 -9.19
CA LEU A 141 4.64 12.98 -9.30
C LEU A 141 5.32 13.07 -7.93
N VAL A 142 4.71 13.79 -6.96
CA VAL A 142 5.20 13.85 -5.57
C VAL A 142 5.17 12.47 -4.92
N LEU A 143 4.08 11.71 -5.10
CA LEU A 143 3.95 10.36 -4.54
C LEU A 143 4.96 9.38 -5.18
N LEU A 144 5.15 9.45 -6.48
CA LEU A 144 6.11 8.59 -7.20
C LEU A 144 7.55 8.85 -6.74
N ASP A 145 7.93 10.12 -6.52
CA ASP A 145 9.27 10.46 -6.03
C ASP A 145 9.53 9.88 -4.63
N ASP A 146 8.55 10.02 -3.72
CA ASP A 146 8.60 9.41 -2.38
C ASP A 146 8.73 7.88 -2.45
N LEU A 147 7.84 7.21 -3.20
CA LEU A 147 7.81 5.76 -3.31
C LEU A 147 9.09 5.20 -3.92
N CYS A 148 9.58 5.80 -5.01
CA CYS A 148 10.82 5.39 -5.67
C CYS A 148 12.02 5.52 -4.74
N THR A 149 12.09 6.61 -3.97
CA THR A 149 13.18 6.87 -3.02
C THR A 149 13.11 5.93 -1.82
N ARG A 150 11.97 5.86 -1.15
CA ARG A 150 11.77 5.14 0.10
C ARG A 150 11.80 3.62 -0.09
N LEU A 151 11.18 3.12 -1.16
CA LEU A 151 11.12 1.68 -1.47
C LEU A 151 12.25 1.22 -2.38
N ARG A 152 13.11 2.14 -2.87
CA ARG A 152 14.20 1.86 -3.81
C ARG A 152 13.70 1.20 -5.10
N ILE A 153 12.57 1.66 -5.62
CA ILE A 153 12.01 1.21 -6.89
C ILE A 153 12.58 2.12 -8.00
N PRO A 154 13.28 1.56 -9.01
CA PRO A 154 13.77 2.37 -10.14
C PRO A 154 12.60 3.01 -10.89
N ARG A 155 12.75 4.26 -11.36
CA ARG A 155 11.69 4.95 -12.14
C ARG A 155 11.31 4.22 -13.43
N THR A 156 12.22 3.41 -14.00
CA THR A 156 11.94 2.51 -15.12
C THR A 156 11.01 1.34 -14.78
N GLN A 157 10.68 1.17 -13.51
CA GLN A 157 9.71 0.19 -13.01
C GLN A 157 8.35 0.83 -12.68
N ILE A 158 8.08 2.05 -13.21
CA ILE A 158 6.75 2.66 -13.21
C ILE A 158 6.11 2.35 -14.55
N VAL A 159 5.00 1.61 -14.54
CA VAL A 159 4.33 1.09 -15.75
C VAL A 159 2.82 1.27 -15.66
N GLY A 160 2.14 1.21 -16.80
CA GLY A 160 0.69 1.13 -16.84
C GLY A 160 0.16 -0.30 -16.60
N HIS A 161 -1.09 -0.43 -16.22
CA HIS A 161 -1.74 -1.73 -16.17
C HIS A 161 -1.82 -2.39 -17.57
N GLU A 162 -1.97 -1.57 -18.62
CA GLU A 162 -1.90 -2.02 -20.01
C GLU A 162 -0.54 -2.64 -20.37
N ASP A 163 0.58 -2.20 -19.76
CA ASP A 163 1.91 -2.75 -20.01
C ASP A 163 2.07 -4.17 -19.43
N VAL A 164 1.43 -4.43 -18.27
CA VAL A 164 1.51 -5.73 -17.58
C VAL A 164 0.41 -6.70 -17.99
N ALA A 165 -0.67 -6.21 -18.60
CA ALA A 165 -1.83 -7.01 -19.03
C ALA A 165 -2.43 -6.53 -20.36
N PRO A 166 -1.66 -6.43 -21.45
CA PRO A 166 -2.04 -5.72 -22.70
C PRO A 166 -3.25 -6.30 -23.43
N THR A 167 -3.59 -7.57 -23.21
CA THR A 167 -4.76 -8.21 -23.83
C THR A 167 -6.04 -8.03 -23.00
N ARG A 168 -5.96 -7.47 -21.81
CA ARG A 168 -7.05 -7.41 -20.83
C ARG A 168 -7.33 -6.00 -20.31
N LYS A 169 -6.33 -5.12 -20.36
CA LYS A 169 -6.33 -3.80 -19.73
C LYS A 169 -5.85 -2.73 -20.69
N ASN A 170 -6.38 -1.53 -20.51
CA ASN A 170 -6.05 -0.33 -21.28
C ASN A 170 -5.78 0.89 -20.36
N ASP A 171 -5.70 0.69 -19.05
CA ASP A 171 -5.43 1.75 -18.08
C ASP A 171 -3.91 1.89 -17.81
N PRO A 172 -3.37 3.09 -17.59
CA PRO A 172 -4.05 4.38 -17.48
C PRO A 172 -4.42 5.03 -18.82
N GLY A 173 -4.19 4.36 -19.96
CA GLY A 173 -4.68 4.73 -21.29
C GLY A 173 -3.93 5.89 -21.97
N PRO A 174 -4.36 6.22 -23.21
CA PRO A 174 -3.63 7.14 -24.08
C PRO A 174 -3.72 8.61 -23.62
N LEU A 175 -4.64 8.96 -22.74
CA LEU A 175 -4.78 10.31 -22.20
C LEU A 175 -3.86 10.56 -21.00
N PHE A 176 -3.16 9.53 -20.51
CA PHE A 176 -2.18 9.68 -19.43
C PHE A 176 -0.89 10.36 -19.93
N PRO A 177 -0.40 11.42 -19.27
CA PRO A 177 0.72 12.24 -19.75
C PRO A 177 2.09 11.64 -19.40
N TRP A 178 2.49 10.51 -20.00
CA TRP A 178 3.75 9.82 -19.75
C TRP A 178 5.02 10.68 -19.92
N LYS A 179 4.95 11.78 -20.66
CA LYS A 179 6.10 12.67 -20.97
C LYS A 179 6.18 13.93 -20.10
N ARG A 180 5.42 13.99 -19.00
CA ARG A 180 5.44 15.16 -18.10
C ARG A 180 6.53 15.10 -17.04
#